data_aa441f83a8a6be1e231e82ebbce09e4e
#
_entry.id   aa441f83a8a6be1e231e82ebbce09e4e
#
_cell.length_a   1.000
_cell.length_b   1.000
_cell.length_c   1.000
_cell.angle_alpha   90.00
_cell.angle_beta   90.00
_cell.angle_gamma   90.00
#
_symmetry.space_group_name_H-M   'P 1'
#
loop_
_entity.id
_entity.type
_entity.pdbx_description
1 polymer ?
#
loop_
_entity_poly.entity_id
_entity_poly.type
_entity_poly.pdbx_seq_one_letter_code
_entity_poly.pdbx_strand_id
1 'polypeptide(L)'
;MSHIAKDILINHIKENQEKLYRIAYTYTKNQDLAFDVVQEAITKALENISKLRHEEFIKTWFYRILINEALKTVKKNQKFIECELDENENYFQNKEEELIENIEIYNSLQKLDIKLKTVILLRFFEDLKIEEVARITGTNVSTVKSRLYKGLKEMKENMEKKGGNFK
;
A
#
# COMPACT_ATOMS: atom_id res chain seq x y z
N MET A 1 21.86 19.69 -6.03
CA MET A 1 20.65 19.24 -5.30
C MET A 1 19.88 18.13 -6.02
N SER A 2 19.63 18.26 -7.32
CA SER A 2 18.85 17.25 -8.06
C SER A 2 19.50 15.85 -8.11
N HIS A 3 20.81 15.76 -8.16
CA HIS A 3 21.51 14.47 -8.20
C HIS A 3 21.41 13.70 -6.88
N ILE A 4 21.52 14.41 -5.74
CA ILE A 4 21.44 13.80 -4.42
C ILE A 4 20.02 13.26 -4.19
N ALA A 5 19.02 14.05 -4.50
CA ALA A 5 17.62 13.65 -4.36
C ALA A 5 17.30 12.43 -5.24
N LYS A 6 17.80 12.43 -6.47
CA LYS A 6 17.63 11.31 -7.39
C LYS A 6 18.28 10.03 -6.86
N ASP A 7 19.50 10.14 -6.34
CA ASP A 7 20.22 9.00 -5.77
C ASP A 7 19.49 8.43 -4.55
N ILE A 8 18.98 9.29 -3.68
CA ILE A 8 18.18 8.87 -2.51
C ILE A 8 16.95 8.11 -2.98
N LEU A 9 16.24 8.64 -3.98
CA LEU A 9 15.06 8.00 -4.54
C LEU A 9 15.37 6.63 -5.12
N ILE A 10 16.41 6.54 -5.95
CA ILE A 10 16.83 5.30 -6.59
C ILE A 10 17.19 4.25 -5.54
N ASN A 11 17.96 4.64 -4.52
CA ASN A 11 18.34 3.73 -3.45
C ASN A 11 17.11 3.26 -2.66
N HIS A 12 16.20 4.15 -2.38
CA HIS A 12 14.95 3.80 -1.69
C HIS A 12 14.14 2.78 -2.50
N ILE A 13 14.02 2.99 -3.79
CA ILE A 13 13.31 2.07 -4.69
C ILE A 13 13.99 0.70 -4.70
N LYS A 14 15.31 0.65 -4.87
CA LYS A 14 16.08 -0.60 -4.92
C LYS A 14 15.96 -1.39 -3.62
N GLU A 15 16.03 -0.72 -2.50
CA GLU A 15 15.97 -1.37 -1.18
C GLU A 15 14.57 -1.87 -0.83
N ASN A 16 13.52 -1.34 -1.47
CA ASN A 16 12.15 -1.61 -1.09
C ASN A 16 11.29 -2.20 -2.23
N GLN A 17 11.91 -2.78 -3.26
CA GLN A 17 11.19 -3.30 -4.43
C GLN A 17 10.05 -4.23 -4.06
N GLU A 18 10.28 -5.19 -3.19
CA GLU A 18 9.25 -6.14 -2.77
C GLU A 18 8.11 -5.46 -2.02
N LYS A 19 8.44 -4.50 -1.15
CA LYS A 19 7.44 -3.74 -0.39
C LYS A 19 6.57 -2.89 -1.30
N LEU A 20 7.18 -2.20 -2.24
CA LEU A 20 6.46 -1.35 -3.20
C LEU A 20 5.50 -2.18 -4.04
N TYR A 21 5.97 -3.33 -4.51
CA TYR A 21 5.16 -4.26 -5.27
C TYR A 21 3.99 -4.80 -4.44
N ARG A 22 4.24 -5.17 -3.19
CA ARG A 22 3.19 -5.64 -2.28
C ARG A 22 2.12 -4.59 -2.01
N ILE A 23 2.54 -3.34 -1.84
CA ILE A 23 1.60 -2.22 -1.68
C ILE A 23 0.69 -2.13 -2.91
N ALA A 24 1.28 -2.12 -4.09
CA ALA A 24 0.53 -2.04 -5.34
C ALA A 24 -0.43 -3.24 -5.48
N TYR A 25 0.06 -4.45 -5.18
CA TYR A 25 -0.75 -5.66 -5.23
C TYR A 25 -1.91 -5.64 -4.25
N THR A 26 -1.73 -5.03 -3.08
CA THR A 26 -2.79 -4.90 -2.09
C THR A 26 -4.00 -4.18 -2.66
N TYR A 27 -3.78 -3.23 -3.57
CA TYR A 27 -4.87 -2.50 -4.23
C TYR A 27 -5.37 -3.20 -5.49
N THR A 28 -4.46 -3.67 -6.34
CA THR A 28 -4.80 -4.19 -7.67
C THR A 28 -5.25 -5.64 -7.66
N LYS A 29 -4.75 -6.43 -6.72
CA LYS A 29 -5.01 -7.88 -6.62
C LYS A 29 -4.68 -8.62 -7.92
N ASN A 30 -3.77 -8.07 -8.70
CA ASN A 30 -3.34 -8.58 -9.99
C ASN A 30 -1.85 -8.30 -10.17
N GLN A 31 -1.07 -9.33 -10.53
CA GLN A 31 0.38 -9.23 -10.65
C GLN A 31 0.82 -8.22 -11.72
N ASP A 32 0.21 -8.29 -12.89
CA ASP A 32 0.58 -7.42 -14.01
C ASP A 32 0.22 -5.97 -13.73
N LEU A 33 -0.95 -5.73 -13.16
CA LEU A 33 -1.38 -4.38 -12.79
C LEU A 33 -0.50 -3.81 -11.67
N ALA A 34 -0.13 -4.62 -10.70
CA ALA A 34 0.75 -4.20 -9.61
C ALA A 34 2.12 -3.79 -10.15
N PHE A 35 2.66 -4.59 -11.06
CA PHE A 35 3.93 -4.28 -11.71
C PHE A 35 3.84 -2.96 -12.48
N ASP A 36 2.79 -2.78 -13.27
CA ASP A 36 2.57 -1.55 -14.04
C ASP A 36 2.45 -0.32 -13.12
N VAL A 37 1.75 -0.45 -11.99
CA VAL A 37 1.62 0.63 -11.01
C VAL A 37 2.99 1.06 -10.48
N VAL A 38 3.82 0.10 -10.08
CA VAL A 38 5.15 0.39 -9.55
C VAL A 38 6.01 1.08 -10.62
N GLN A 39 6.01 0.55 -11.85
CA GLN A 39 6.78 1.13 -12.95
C GLN A 39 6.33 2.54 -13.28
N GLU A 40 5.03 2.78 -13.33
CA GLU A 40 4.49 4.12 -13.60
C GLU A 40 4.83 5.09 -12.47
N ALA A 41 4.74 4.64 -11.22
CA ALA A 41 5.10 5.46 -10.06
C ALA A 41 6.58 5.85 -10.11
N ILE A 42 7.47 4.90 -10.44
CA ILE A 42 8.90 5.15 -10.58
C ILE A 42 9.15 6.17 -11.70
N THR A 43 8.51 6.00 -12.84
CA THR A 43 8.65 6.91 -13.99
C THR A 43 8.24 8.33 -13.60
N LYS A 44 7.07 8.48 -12.97
CA LYS A 44 6.58 9.79 -12.53
C LYS A 44 7.48 10.42 -11.47
N ALA A 45 7.99 9.62 -10.55
CA ALA A 45 8.89 10.11 -9.52
C ALA A 45 10.19 10.64 -10.13
N LEU A 46 10.80 9.89 -11.05
CA LEU A 46 12.04 10.31 -11.71
C LEU A 46 11.83 11.56 -12.55
N GLU A 47 10.69 11.68 -13.22
CA GLU A 47 10.37 12.87 -14.03
C GLU A 47 10.16 14.12 -13.18
N ASN A 48 9.71 13.97 -11.93
CA ASN A 48 9.31 15.08 -11.09
C ASN A 48 10.21 15.32 -9.87
N ILE A 49 11.26 14.53 -9.71
CA ILE A 49 12.15 14.64 -8.54
C ILE A 49 12.79 16.03 -8.43
N SER A 50 13.04 16.68 -9.54
CA SER A 50 13.63 18.03 -9.57
C SER A 50 12.71 19.08 -8.95
N LYS A 51 11.41 18.81 -8.87
CA LYS A 51 10.42 19.70 -8.28
C LYS A 51 10.34 19.59 -6.76
N LEU A 52 10.91 18.55 -6.20
CA LEU A 52 10.90 18.34 -4.75
C LEU A 52 11.88 19.30 -4.08
N ARG A 53 11.39 20.06 -3.12
CA ARG A 53 12.19 21.09 -2.43
C ARG A 53 12.94 20.57 -1.22
N HIS A 54 12.43 19.50 -0.59
CA HIS A 54 12.98 18.97 0.66
C HIS A 54 13.26 17.48 0.54
N GLU A 55 14.53 17.11 0.55
CA GLU A 55 15.01 15.73 0.41
C GLU A 55 14.45 14.80 1.50
N GLU A 56 14.21 15.37 2.68
CA GLU A 56 13.67 14.62 3.81
C GLU A 56 12.28 14.04 3.55
N PHE A 57 11.54 14.57 2.56
CA PHE A 57 10.19 14.10 2.21
C PHE A 57 10.16 13.17 0.99
N ILE A 58 11.32 12.76 0.46
CA ILE A 58 11.37 11.90 -0.73
C ILE A 58 10.57 10.62 -0.54
N LYS A 59 10.76 9.94 0.58
CA LYS A 59 10.09 8.69 0.89
C LYS A 59 8.56 8.86 0.95
N THR A 60 8.10 9.84 1.70
CA THR A 60 6.68 10.17 1.85
C THR A 60 6.07 10.59 0.50
N TRP A 61 6.78 11.41 -0.23
CA TRP A 61 6.39 11.89 -1.54
C TRP A 61 6.25 10.74 -2.55
N PHE A 62 7.19 9.80 -2.53
CA PHE A 62 7.14 8.64 -3.42
C PHE A 62 5.96 7.72 -3.07
N TYR A 63 5.72 7.47 -1.79
CA TYR A 63 4.55 6.68 -1.37
C TYR A 63 3.25 7.32 -1.85
N ARG A 64 3.15 8.63 -1.80
CA ARG A 64 1.97 9.33 -2.31
C ARG A 64 1.77 9.08 -3.80
N ILE A 65 2.85 9.14 -4.59
CA ILE A 65 2.78 8.84 -6.01
C ILE A 65 2.32 7.39 -6.23
N LEU A 66 2.92 6.46 -5.51
CA LEU A 66 2.59 5.03 -5.63
C LEU A 66 1.12 4.76 -5.29
N ILE A 67 0.65 5.27 -4.18
CA ILE A 67 -0.75 5.09 -3.74
C ILE A 67 -1.71 5.71 -4.76
N ASN A 68 -1.42 6.91 -5.24
CA ASN A 68 -2.25 7.57 -6.24
C ASN A 68 -2.33 6.79 -7.54
N GLU A 69 -1.20 6.22 -7.99
CA GLU A 69 -1.20 5.35 -9.18
C GLU A 69 -1.99 4.07 -8.96
N ALA A 70 -1.86 3.46 -7.78
CA ALA A 70 -2.61 2.27 -7.44
C ALA A 70 -4.12 2.54 -7.44
N LEU A 71 -4.55 3.62 -6.81
CA LEU A 71 -5.97 4.01 -6.77
C LEU A 71 -6.53 4.33 -8.16
N LYS A 72 -5.73 5.02 -8.97
CA LYS A 72 -6.10 5.34 -10.35
C LYS A 72 -6.30 4.06 -11.17
N THR A 73 -5.39 3.10 -11.01
CA THR A 73 -5.44 1.82 -11.72
C THR A 73 -6.66 1.00 -11.27
N VAL A 74 -6.94 0.95 -9.99
CA VAL A 74 -8.11 0.25 -9.44
C VAL A 74 -9.39 0.83 -10.04
N LYS A 75 -9.52 2.14 -10.06
CA LYS A 75 -10.70 2.81 -10.60
C LYS A 75 -10.88 2.51 -12.09
N LYS A 76 -9.80 2.53 -12.86
CA LYS A 76 -9.82 2.27 -14.30
C LYS A 76 -10.13 0.82 -14.63
N ASN A 77 -9.64 -0.13 -13.84
CA ASN A 77 -9.69 -1.56 -14.11
C ASN A 77 -10.61 -2.34 -13.15
N GLN A 78 -11.59 -1.68 -12.57
CA GLN A 78 -12.44 -2.25 -11.52
C GLN A 78 -13.08 -3.58 -11.92
N LYS A 79 -13.63 -3.67 -13.14
CA LYS A 79 -14.25 -4.91 -13.65
C LYS A 79 -13.24 -6.05 -13.79
N PHE A 80 -12.06 -5.76 -14.29
CA PHE A 80 -10.98 -6.73 -14.47
C PHE A 80 -10.49 -7.29 -13.14
N ILE A 81 -10.32 -6.42 -12.15
CA ILE A 81 -9.86 -6.79 -10.81
C ILE A 81 -10.88 -7.68 -10.10
N GLU A 82 -12.16 -7.37 -10.23
CA GLU A 82 -13.24 -8.18 -9.64
C GLU A 82 -13.29 -9.59 -10.21
N CYS A 83 -13.03 -9.74 -11.52
CA CYS A 83 -13.04 -11.05 -12.17
C CYS A 83 -11.86 -11.95 -11.80
N GLU A 84 -10.74 -11.38 -11.37
CA GLU A 84 -9.51 -12.13 -11.06
C GLU A 84 -9.29 -12.39 -9.57
N LEU A 85 -10.23 -11.99 -8.72
CA LEU A 85 -10.11 -12.12 -7.27
C LEU A 85 -9.81 -13.56 -6.79
N ASP A 86 -10.32 -14.56 -7.52
CA ASP A 86 -10.17 -15.95 -7.13
C ASP A 86 -8.85 -16.59 -7.59
N GLU A 87 -8.23 -16.06 -8.64
CA GLU A 87 -7.02 -16.64 -9.24
C GLU A 87 -5.73 -16.22 -8.53
N ASN A 88 -5.76 -15.09 -7.83
CA ASN A 88 -4.56 -14.50 -7.24
C ASN A 88 -4.33 -14.84 -5.75
N GLU A 89 -5.16 -15.73 -5.19
CA GLU A 89 -4.93 -16.23 -3.82
C GLU A 89 -3.57 -16.89 -3.66
N ASN A 90 -3.00 -17.36 -4.77
CA ASN A 90 -1.72 -18.10 -4.76
C ASN A 90 -0.48 -17.23 -4.74
N TYR A 91 -0.57 -15.92 -4.95
CA TYR A 91 0.61 -15.07 -5.04
C TYR A 91 1.42 -15.07 -3.74
N PHE A 92 0.73 -15.07 -2.60
CA PHE A 92 1.37 -15.06 -1.29
C PHE A 92 1.61 -16.45 -0.73
N GLN A 93 1.02 -17.50 -1.32
CA GLN A 93 1.19 -18.88 -0.85
C GLN A 93 2.57 -19.45 -1.15
N ASN A 94 3.31 -18.87 -2.09
CA ASN A 94 4.62 -19.35 -2.52
C ASN A 94 5.77 -18.87 -1.64
N LYS A 95 5.52 -17.98 -0.69
CA LYS A 95 6.53 -17.49 0.23
C LYS A 95 6.25 -17.96 1.64
N GLU A 96 6.52 -19.23 1.87
CA GLU A 96 6.76 -19.82 3.19
C GLU A 96 5.79 -19.54 4.36
N GLU A 97 5.94 -20.37 5.36
CA GLU A 97 5.15 -20.42 6.60
C GLU A 97 5.01 -19.10 7.36
N GLU A 98 5.93 -18.15 7.19
CA GLU A 98 5.82 -16.79 7.76
C GLU A 98 4.56 -16.08 7.32
N LEU A 99 3.99 -16.51 6.20
CA LEU A 99 2.84 -15.87 5.60
C LEU A 99 1.50 -16.46 6.06
N ILE A 100 1.49 -17.59 6.73
CA ILE A 100 0.22 -18.21 7.16
C ILE A 100 -0.49 -17.32 8.17
N GLU A 101 0.24 -16.79 9.14
CA GLU A 101 -0.30 -15.80 10.08
C GLU A 101 -0.70 -14.50 9.38
N ASN A 102 0.10 -14.12 8.37
CA ASN A 102 -0.12 -12.90 7.60
C ASN A 102 -1.25 -12.99 6.59
N ILE A 103 -1.64 -14.21 6.15
CA ILE A 103 -2.74 -14.40 5.20
C ILE A 103 -4.07 -13.95 5.78
N GLU A 104 -4.37 -14.30 7.02
CA GLU A 104 -5.63 -13.88 7.66
C GLU A 104 -5.67 -12.36 7.83
N ILE A 105 -4.57 -11.78 8.27
CA ILE A 105 -4.44 -10.34 8.40
C ILE A 105 -4.60 -9.66 7.03
N TYR A 106 -3.92 -10.20 6.02
CA TYR A 106 -4.01 -9.69 4.66
C TYR A 106 -5.42 -9.78 4.10
N ASN A 107 -6.09 -10.92 4.29
CA ASN A 107 -7.47 -11.10 3.84
C ASN A 107 -8.42 -10.14 4.55
N SER A 108 -8.21 -9.94 5.84
CA SER A 108 -8.96 -9.00 6.64
C SER A 108 -8.77 -7.56 6.14
N LEU A 109 -7.51 -7.21 5.82
CA LEU A 109 -7.16 -5.91 5.22
C LEU A 109 -7.88 -5.70 3.88
N GLN A 110 -7.94 -6.73 3.06
CA GLN A 110 -8.57 -6.66 1.74
C GLN A 110 -10.08 -6.37 1.81
N LYS A 111 -10.74 -6.71 2.88
CA LYS A 111 -12.17 -6.46 3.07
C LYS A 111 -12.47 -5.02 3.48
N LEU A 112 -11.47 -4.27 3.87
CA LEU A 112 -11.65 -2.88 4.28
C LEU A 112 -11.93 -1.98 3.07
N ASP A 113 -12.70 -0.92 3.31
CA ASP A 113 -12.81 0.23 2.43
C ASP A 113 -11.40 0.77 2.15
N ILE A 114 -11.19 1.28 0.94
CA ILE A 114 -9.89 1.80 0.47
C ILE A 114 -9.28 2.81 1.44
N LYS A 115 -10.08 3.71 1.99
CA LYS A 115 -9.57 4.73 2.92
C LYS A 115 -9.01 4.13 4.21
N LEU A 116 -9.68 3.11 4.74
CA LEU A 116 -9.24 2.40 5.94
C LEU A 116 -8.03 1.52 5.63
N LYS A 117 -8.09 0.80 4.52
CA LYS A 117 -6.99 -0.04 4.03
C LYS A 117 -5.69 0.76 3.90
N THR A 118 -5.77 1.94 3.30
CA THR A 118 -4.60 2.78 3.06
C THR A 118 -3.90 3.19 4.36
N VAL A 119 -4.64 3.67 5.34
CA VAL A 119 -4.02 4.09 6.61
C VAL A 119 -3.42 2.92 7.39
N ILE A 120 -4.11 1.78 7.39
CA ILE A 120 -3.61 0.56 8.04
C ILE A 120 -2.32 0.08 7.36
N LEU A 121 -2.34 0.00 6.03
CA LEU A 121 -1.18 -0.42 5.23
C LEU A 121 0.04 0.46 5.52
N LEU A 122 -0.12 1.77 5.45
CA LEU A 122 0.98 2.70 5.65
C LEU A 122 1.49 2.70 7.09
N ARG A 123 0.60 2.66 8.06
CA ARG A 123 0.99 2.70 9.48
C ARG A 123 1.62 1.42 9.96
N PHE A 124 1.02 0.26 9.67
CA PHE A 124 1.42 -1.01 10.26
C PHE A 124 2.30 -1.87 9.36
N PHE A 125 2.09 -1.84 8.06
CA PHE A 125 2.91 -2.64 7.14
C PHE A 125 4.16 -1.87 6.68
N GLU A 126 4.06 -0.55 6.55
CA GLU A 126 5.19 0.29 6.14
C GLU A 126 5.84 1.04 7.31
N ASP A 127 5.28 0.89 8.49
CA ASP A 127 5.80 1.48 9.74
C ASP A 127 6.01 3.00 9.66
N LEU A 128 5.10 3.68 8.99
CA LEU A 128 5.15 5.14 8.88
C LEU A 128 4.48 5.80 10.08
N LYS A 129 4.97 6.98 10.43
CA LYS A 129 4.36 7.77 11.49
C LYS A 129 3.01 8.32 11.05
N ILE A 130 2.12 8.56 12.01
CA ILE A 130 0.77 9.07 11.72
C ILE A 130 0.83 10.38 10.91
N GLU A 131 1.80 11.24 11.21
CA GLU A 131 2.01 12.50 10.49
C GLU A 131 2.38 12.27 9.02
N GLU A 132 3.21 11.26 8.77
CA GLU A 132 3.59 10.85 7.41
C GLU A 132 2.40 10.27 6.66
N VAL A 133 1.60 9.44 7.32
CA VAL A 133 0.37 8.87 6.73
C VAL A 133 -0.59 10.00 6.37
N ALA A 134 -0.74 11.00 7.23
CA ALA A 134 -1.58 12.16 6.95
C ALA A 134 -1.13 12.91 5.70
N ARG A 135 0.17 13.10 5.53
CA ARG A 135 0.72 13.75 4.33
C ARG A 135 0.47 12.93 3.07
N ILE A 136 0.69 11.62 3.14
CA ILE A 136 0.49 10.73 1.98
C ILE A 136 -0.97 10.72 1.56
N THR A 137 -1.89 10.66 2.51
CA THR A 137 -3.32 10.56 2.22
C THR A 137 -3.99 11.92 1.99
N GLY A 138 -3.26 13.02 2.25
CA GLY A 138 -3.82 14.37 2.11
C GLY A 138 -4.91 14.69 3.12
N THR A 139 -4.83 14.08 4.32
CA THR A 139 -5.79 14.30 5.40
C THR A 139 -5.06 14.82 6.66
N ASN A 140 -5.80 15.16 7.68
CA ASN A 140 -5.20 15.56 8.94
C ASN A 140 -4.95 14.36 9.87
N VAL A 141 -4.15 14.56 10.91
CA VAL A 141 -3.78 13.52 11.87
C VAL A 141 -5.00 12.94 12.57
N SER A 142 -5.96 13.78 12.91
CA SER A 142 -7.21 13.35 13.56
C SER A 142 -7.98 12.35 12.70
N THR A 143 -8.09 12.63 11.40
CA THR A 143 -8.74 11.74 10.44
C THR A 143 -7.99 10.41 10.32
N VAL A 144 -6.65 10.45 10.27
CA VAL A 144 -5.83 9.22 10.24
C VAL A 144 -6.10 8.37 11.46
N LYS A 145 -6.08 8.98 12.66
CA LYS A 145 -6.35 8.26 13.91
C LYS A 145 -7.74 7.61 13.91
N SER A 146 -8.76 8.34 13.48
CA SER A 146 -10.13 7.81 13.39
C SER A 146 -10.21 6.63 12.44
N ARG A 147 -9.58 6.75 11.29
CA ARG A 147 -9.55 5.67 10.28
C ARG A 147 -8.77 4.45 10.78
N LEU A 148 -7.66 4.66 11.48
CA LEU A 148 -6.89 3.56 12.05
C LEU A 148 -7.73 2.80 13.08
N TYR A 149 -8.37 3.51 13.97
CA TYR A 149 -9.23 2.89 14.99
C TYR A 149 -10.36 2.08 14.36
N LYS A 150 -11.07 2.69 13.42
CA LYS A 150 -12.17 2.02 12.72
C LYS A 150 -11.69 0.83 11.91
N GLY A 151 -10.58 0.99 11.20
CA GLY A 151 -10.00 -0.08 10.39
C GLY A 151 -9.58 -1.29 11.22
N LEU A 152 -8.90 -1.04 12.34
CA LEU A 152 -8.47 -2.12 13.24
C LEU A 152 -9.67 -2.85 13.85
N LYS A 153 -10.72 -2.11 14.18
CA LYS A 153 -11.96 -2.69 14.73
C LYS A 153 -12.62 -3.59 13.69
N GLU A 154 -12.74 -3.13 12.45
CA GLU A 154 -13.35 -3.92 11.37
C GLU A 154 -12.51 -5.15 11.03
N MET A 155 -11.19 -5.04 11.04
CA MET A 155 -10.30 -6.17 10.81
C MET A 155 -10.49 -7.24 11.89
N LYS A 156 -10.56 -6.81 13.14
CA LYS A 156 -10.80 -7.72 14.28
C LYS A 156 -12.13 -8.45 14.12
N GLU A 157 -13.19 -7.73 13.79
CA GLU A 157 -14.53 -8.31 13.57
C GLU A 157 -14.51 -9.32 12.41
N ASN A 158 -13.84 -8.98 11.32
CA ASN A 158 -13.72 -9.85 10.16
C ASN A 158 -12.96 -11.15 10.49
N MET A 159 -11.91 -11.04 11.27
CA MET A 159 -11.12 -12.20 11.70
C MET A 159 -11.91 -13.10 12.66
N GLU A 160 -12.66 -12.53 13.57
CA GLU A 160 -13.51 -13.27 14.52
C GLU A 160 -14.63 -14.02 13.80
N LYS A 161 -15.28 -13.40 12.80
CA LYS A 161 -16.33 -14.04 12.01
C LYS A 161 -15.81 -15.23 11.23
N LYS A 162 -14.61 -15.11 10.64
CA LYS A 162 -14.01 -16.16 9.83
C LYS A 162 -13.48 -17.31 10.67
N GLY A 163 -13.00 -17.00 11.86
CA GLY A 163 -12.38 -17.97 12.75
C GLY A 163 -13.36 -18.79 13.57
N GLY A 164 -14.60 -18.34 13.79
CA GLY A 164 -15.65 -19.03 14.58
C GLY A 164 -15.21 -19.57 15.94
N ASN A 165 -13.93 -19.62 16.22
CA ASN A 165 -13.31 -20.30 17.35
C ASN A 165 -12.15 -19.53 17.99
N PHE A 166 -11.98 -18.27 17.68
CA PHE A 166 -11.00 -17.47 18.41
C PHE A 166 -11.59 -17.00 19.75
N LYS A 167 -11.47 -17.87 20.69
CA LYS A 167 -11.72 -17.49 22.07
C LYS A 167 -10.41 -17.41 22.82
#